data_4266482d6c970ddd4f931682c3a5a3f6
#
_entry.id   4266482d6c970ddd4f931682c3a5a3f6
#
_cell.length_a   1.000
_cell.length_b   1.000
_cell.length_c   1.000
_cell.angle_alpha   90.00
_cell.angle_beta   90.00
_cell.angle_gamma   90.00
#
_symmetry.space_group_name_H-M   'P 1'
#
loop_
_entity.id
_entity.type
_entity.pdbx_description
1 polymer ?
#
loop_
_entity_poly.entity_id
_entity_poly.type
_entity_poly.pdbx_seq_one_letter_code
_entity_poly.pdbx_strand_id
1 'polypeptide(L)'
;MKINLRTILCVLFVALFLILSMPLHLVLWLIGRKKPMTMYRAAHKVIRWAFRTVFWICGIRCNVIGAENVPTDTPVLFVSNHRSNLDILLIQTTAGIPVGFVSKTELKKVPLLGFWMSDIGCIFLDRMNIKSAVKSITEGVEHIQTGCSMVICPEGTRSHGDEMNEFKDGSLKMAV
;
A
#
# COMPACT_ATOMS: atom_id res chain seq x y z
N MET A 1 11.90 13.93 -21.83
CA MET A 1 11.16 12.63 -21.72
C MET A 1 9.93 12.74 -22.61
N LYS A 2 9.81 11.92 -23.66
CA LYS A 2 8.60 11.93 -24.50
C LYS A 2 7.48 11.23 -23.72
N ILE A 3 6.41 11.95 -23.39
CA ILE A 3 5.21 11.36 -22.78
C ILE A 3 4.56 10.49 -23.85
N ASN A 4 4.47 9.20 -23.61
CA ASN A 4 3.81 8.28 -24.52
C ASN A 4 2.30 8.17 -24.22
N LEU A 5 1.52 7.69 -25.17
CA LEU A 5 0.08 7.55 -25.05
C LEU A 5 -0.33 6.73 -23.79
N ARG A 6 0.41 5.67 -23.46
CA ARG A 6 0.13 4.85 -22.28
C ARG A 6 0.24 5.64 -20.97
N THR A 7 1.24 6.53 -20.89
CA THR A 7 1.40 7.42 -19.71
C THR A 7 0.19 8.33 -19.56
N ILE A 8 -0.28 8.93 -20.68
CA ILE A 8 -1.46 9.82 -20.66
C ILE A 8 -2.70 9.03 -20.22
N LEU A 9 -2.92 7.86 -20.81
CA LEU A 9 -4.07 6.99 -20.45
C LEU A 9 -4.02 6.55 -18.99
N CYS A 10 -2.83 6.23 -18.46
CA CYS A 10 -2.65 5.85 -17.07
C CYS A 10 -2.99 7.00 -16.12
N VAL A 11 -2.47 8.21 -16.39
CA VAL A 11 -2.76 9.40 -15.57
C VAL A 11 -4.25 9.74 -15.60
N LEU A 12 -4.86 9.70 -16.80
CA LEU A 12 -6.29 9.95 -16.96
C LEU A 12 -7.12 8.91 -16.21
N PHE A 13 -6.78 7.62 -16.32
CA PHE A 13 -7.46 6.56 -15.59
C PHE A 13 -7.38 6.77 -14.08
N VAL A 14 -6.18 7.05 -13.54
CA VAL A 14 -6.01 7.28 -12.10
C VAL A 14 -6.81 8.48 -11.63
N ALA A 15 -6.79 9.59 -12.37
CA ALA A 15 -7.57 10.79 -12.03
C ALA A 15 -9.07 10.50 -12.03
N LEU A 16 -9.59 9.86 -13.07
CA LEU A 16 -10.99 9.47 -13.17
C LEU A 16 -11.38 8.47 -12.07
N PHE A 17 -10.54 7.47 -11.81
CA PHE A 17 -10.76 6.50 -10.73
C PHE A 17 -10.91 7.20 -9.39
N LEU A 18 -9.99 8.09 -9.02
CA LEU A 18 -10.04 8.80 -7.75
C LEU A 18 -11.32 9.63 -7.60
N ILE A 19 -11.78 10.28 -8.67
CA ILE A 19 -12.99 11.12 -8.64
C ILE A 19 -14.25 10.24 -8.61
N LEU A 20 -14.37 9.32 -9.56
CA LEU A 20 -15.60 8.53 -9.76
C LEU A 20 -15.81 7.47 -8.67
N SER A 21 -14.76 7.05 -7.97
CA SER A 21 -14.86 6.09 -6.87
C SER A 21 -15.27 6.70 -5.52
N MET A 22 -15.43 8.03 -5.41
CA MET A 22 -15.79 8.67 -4.15
C MET A 22 -17.15 8.25 -3.58
N PRO A 23 -18.22 8.07 -4.36
CA PRO A 23 -19.47 7.51 -3.83
C PRO A 23 -19.27 6.11 -3.23
N LEU A 24 -18.47 5.27 -3.89
CA LEU A 24 -18.12 3.95 -3.38
C LEU A 24 -17.31 4.04 -2.07
N HIS A 25 -16.30 4.92 -2.01
CA HIS A 25 -15.56 5.19 -0.79
C HIS A 25 -16.49 5.58 0.36
N LEU A 26 -17.46 6.49 0.13
CA LEU A 26 -18.43 6.88 1.14
C LEU A 26 -19.25 5.70 1.66
N VAL A 27 -19.72 4.81 0.77
CA VAL A 27 -20.44 3.58 1.14
C VAL A 27 -19.56 2.67 1.98
N LEU A 28 -18.31 2.44 1.56
CA LEU A 28 -17.34 1.63 2.29
C LEU A 28 -17.05 2.22 3.67
N TRP A 29 -16.88 3.51 3.78
CA TRP A 29 -16.67 4.21 5.04
C TRP A 29 -17.86 4.02 6.00
N LEU A 30 -19.10 4.13 5.51
CA LEU A 30 -20.30 3.88 6.30
C LEU A 30 -20.36 2.42 6.80
N ILE A 31 -20.00 1.46 5.95
CA ILE A 31 -19.89 0.04 6.32
C ILE A 31 -18.81 -0.15 7.39
N GLY A 32 -17.68 0.52 7.22
CA GLY A 32 -16.52 0.44 8.12
C GLY A 32 -16.82 0.84 9.56
N ARG A 33 -17.79 1.74 9.76
CA ARG A 33 -18.22 2.16 11.11
C ARG A 33 -18.77 1.01 11.95
N LYS A 34 -19.33 -0.03 11.32
CA LYS A 34 -19.89 -1.21 12.00
C LYS A 34 -19.12 -2.50 11.71
N LYS A 35 -18.49 -2.60 10.54
CA LYS A 35 -17.80 -3.80 10.04
C LYS A 35 -16.46 -3.44 9.41
N PRO A 36 -15.44 -3.07 10.21
CA PRO A 36 -14.15 -2.56 9.71
C PRO A 36 -13.44 -3.57 8.80
N MET A 37 -13.41 -4.85 9.14
CA MET A 37 -12.77 -5.88 8.30
C MET A 37 -13.49 -6.12 6.97
N THR A 38 -14.81 -5.93 6.92
CA THR A 38 -15.56 -6.01 5.64
C THR A 38 -15.19 -4.85 4.73
N MET A 39 -15.13 -3.63 5.27
CA MET A 39 -14.68 -2.44 4.54
C MET A 39 -13.24 -2.62 4.04
N TYR A 40 -12.31 -3.00 4.92
CA TYR A 40 -10.91 -3.26 4.60
C TYR A 40 -10.75 -4.23 3.42
N ARG A 41 -11.39 -5.41 3.49
CA ARG A 41 -11.34 -6.41 2.41
C ARG A 41 -11.97 -5.91 1.09
N ALA A 42 -13.06 -5.14 1.17
CA ALA A 42 -13.70 -4.57 -0.02
C ALA A 42 -12.85 -3.47 -0.65
N ALA A 43 -12.28 -2.57 0.14
CA ALA A 43 -11.34 -1.54 -0.33
C ALA A 43 -10.15 -2.16 -1.07
N HIS A 44 -9.56 -3.24 -0.51
CA HIS A 44 -8.48 -3.96 -1.18
C HIS A 44 -8.87 -4.55 -2.53
N LYS A 45 -10.08 -5.10 -2.67
CA LYS A 45 -10.56 -5.61 -3.97
C LYS A 45 -10.64 -4.49 -5.01
N VAL A 46 -11.14 -3.32 -4.63
CA VAL A 46 -11.26 -2.14 -5.50
C VAL A 46 -9.87 -1.63 -5.91
N ILE A 47 -8.98 -1.43 -4.97
CA ILE A 47 -7.62 -0.94 -5.24
C ILE A 47 -6.81 -1.96 -6.06
N ARG A 48 -6.92 -3.25 -5.77
CA ARG A 48 -6.28 -4.30 -6.55
C ARG A 48 -6.77 -4.30 -8.01
N TRP A 49 -8.07 -4.12 -8.23
CA TRP A 49 -8.62 -3.98 -9.58
C TRP A 49 -8.04 -2.74 -10.28
N ALA A 50 -8.01 -1.57 -9.61
CA ALA A 50 -7.45 -0.35 -10.18
C ALA A 50 -5.98 -0.51 -10.55
N PHE A 51 -5.15 -1.11 -9.69
CA PHE A 51 -3.72 -1.34 -9.97
C PHE A 51 -3.49 -2.35 -11.09
N ARG A 52 -4.30 -3.41 -11.19
CA ARG A 52 -4.27 -4.33 -12.33
C ARG A 52 -4.61 -3.62 -13.64
N THR A 53 -5.57 -2.69 -13.61
CA THR A 53 -5.91 -1.87 -14.78
C THR A 53 -4.74 -0.97 -15.18
N VAL A 54 -4.05 -0.35 -14.21
CA VAL A 54 -2.82 0.42 -14.46
C VAL A 54 -1.76 -0.47 -15.13
N PHE A 55 -1.53 -1.69 -14.63
CA PHE A 55 -0.58 -2.62 -15.24
C PHE A 55 -0.95 -2.99 -16.67
N TRP A 56 -2.23 -3.23 -16.93
CA TRP A 56 -2.72 -3.52 -18.28
C TRP A 56 -2.51 -2.33 -19.24
N ILE A 57 -2.85 -1.11 -18.83
CA ILE A 57 -2.63 0.11 -19.62
C ILE A 57 -1.13 0.30 -19.92
N CYS A 58 -0.28 0.13 -18.91
CA CYS A 58 1.17 0.30 -19.04
C CYS A 58 1.85 -0.87 -19.77
N GLY A 59 1.15 -2.00 -19.98
CA GLY A 59 1.72 -3.21 -20.57
C GLY A 59 2.70 -3.92 -19.65
N ILE A 60 2.56 -3.73 -18.33
CA ILE A 60 3.42 -4.38 -17.31
C ILE A 60 2.95 -5.82 -17.12
N ARG A 61 3.89 -6.75 -17.22
CA ARG A 61 3.69 -8.16 -16.92
C ARG A 61 4.49 -8.51 -15.67
N CYS A 62 3.83 -9.19 -14.72
CA CYS A 62 4.46 -9.63 -13.47
C CYS A 62 4.63 -11.15 -13.51
N ASN A 63 5.84 -11.61 -13.24
CA ASN A 63 6.11 -13.01 -12.94
C ASN A 63 6.36 -13.11 -11.43
N VAL A 64 5.54 -13.89 -10.74
CA VAL A 64 5.62 -14.05 -9.28
C VAL A 64 6.11 -15.44 -8.99
N ILE A 65 7.17 -15.55 -8.20
CA ILE A 65 7.77 -16.82 -7.78
C ILE A 65 7.67 -16.90 -6.26
N GLY A 66 7.23 -18.04 -5.72
CA GLY A 66 7.12 -18.26 -4.29
C GLY A 66 5.83 -17.70 -3.66
N ALA A 67 4.82 -17.33 -4.46
CA ALA A 67 3.54 -16.85 -3.92
C ALA A 67 2.85 -17.87 -3.00
N GLU A 68 3.09 -19.14 -3.24
CA GLU A 68 2.61 -20.29 -2.44
C GLU A 68 3.17 -20.31 -1.01
N ASN A 69 4.28 -19.62 -0.77
CA ASN A 69 4.91 -19.54 0.56
C ASN A 69 4.27 -18.45 1.45
N VAL A 70 3.37 -17.64 0.90
CA VAL A 70 2.70 -16.59 1.68
C VAL A 70 1.57 -17.21 2.51
N PRO A 71 1.60 -17.13 3.85
CA PRO A 71 0.50 -17.57 4.69
C PRO A 71 -0.80 -16.81 4.35
N THR A 72 -1.91 -17.51 4.25
CA THR A 72 -3.21 -16.93 3.90
C THR A 72 -4.21 -16.90 5.07
N ASP A 73 -3.87 -17.58 6.14
CA ASP A 73 -4.68 -17.80 7.34
C ASP A 73 -4.26 -16.90 8.52
N THR A 74 -3.07 -16.34 8.47
CA THR A 74 -2.52 -15.47 9.51
C THR A 74 -2.05 -14.14 8.91
N PRO A 75 -2.14 -13.02 9.65
CA PRO A 75 -1.55 -11.76 9.22
C PRO A 75 -0.02 -11.85 9.22
N VAL A 76 0.60 -11.21 8.25
CA VAL A 76 2.06 -11.23 8.07
C VAL A 76 2.62 -9.83 7.89
N LEU A 77 3.85 -9.64 8.30
CA LEU A 77 4.64 -8.46 7.95
C LEU A 77 5.55 -8.81 6.76
N PHE A 78 5.26 -8.21 5.60
CA PHE A 78 6.15 -8.25 4.46
C PHE A 78 7.28 -7.23 4.65
N VAL A 79 8.50 -7.69 4.57
CA VAL A 79 9.69 -6.84 4.56
C VAL A 79 10.23 -6.83 3.14
N SER A 80 10.24 -5.66 2.50
CA SER A 80 10.62 -5.52 1.09
C SER A 80 11.69 -4.46 0.94
N ASN A 81 12.63 -4.67 0.03
CA ASN A 81 13.46 -3.60 -0.49
C ASN A 81 12.61 -2.59 -1.27
N HIS A 82 13.08 -1.34 -1.38
CA HIS A 82 12.32 -0.29 -2.03
C HIS A 82 13.11 0.30 -3.19
N ARG A 83 12.71 -0.02 -4.43
CA ARG A 83 13.37 0.46 -5.64
C ARG A 83 12.52 1.42 -6.46
N SER A 84 11.20 1.26 -6.39
CA SER A 84 10.27 2.00 -7.24
C SER A 84 8.95 2.28 -6.53
N ASN A 85 8.21 3.29 -6.99
CA ASN A 85 6.81 3.45 -6.60
C ASN A 85 5.94 2.28 -7.11
N LEU A 86 6.41 1.53 -8.11
CA LEU A 86 5.72 0.35 -8.61
C LEU A 86 5.73 -0.82 -7.62
N ASP A 87 6.65 -0.86 -6.65
CA ASP A 87 6.70 -1.92 -5.63
C ASP A 87 5.38 -2.03 -4.87
N ILE A 88 4.76 -0.88 -4.56
CA ILE A 88 3.47 -0.82 -3.89
C ILE A 88 2.37 -1.49 -4.72
N LEU A 89 2.33 -1.16 -6.02
CA LEU A 89 1.34 -1.73 -6.95
C LEU A 89 1.57 -3.23 -7.14
N LEU A 90 2.84 -3.64 -7.25
CA LEU A 90 3.25 -5.04 -7.39
C LEU A 90 2.78 -5.84 -6.17
N ILE A 91 3.18 -5.46 -4.97
CA ILE A 91 2.83 -6.19 -3.76
C ILE A 91 1.31 -6.22 -3.57
N GLN A 92 0.61 -5.08 -3.75
CA GLN A 92 -0.85 -5.01 -3.62
C GLN A 92 -1.58 -5.94 -4.59
N THR A 93 -1.03 -6.18 -5.79
CA THR A 93 -1.67 -7.02 -6.79
C THR A 93 -1.28 -8.49 -6.69
N THR A 94 -0.12 -8.81 -6.12
CA THR A 94 0.49 -10.15 -6.16
C THR A 94 0.59 -10.85 -4.81
N ALA A 95 0.49 -10.14 -3.68
CA ALA A 95 0.61 -10.75 -2.34
C ALA A 95 -0.46 -11.82 -2.01
N GLY A 96 -1.52 -11.93 -2.79
CA GLY A 96 -2.61 -12.90 -2.56
C GLY A 96 -3.58 -12.49 -1.45
N ILE A 97 -3.11 -11.81 -0.44
CA ILE A 97 -3.86 -11.32 0.73
C ILE A 97 -3.96 -9.79 0.74
N PRO A 98 -4.90 -9.19 1.51
CA PRO A 98 -4.94 -7.75 1.76
C PRO A 98 -3.73 -7.28 2.55
N VAL A 99 -3.09 -6.18 2.13
CA VAL A 99 -1.89 -5.64 2.80
C VAL A 99 -1.95 -4.12 2.91
N GLY A 100 -1.72 -3.59 4.11
CA GLY A 100 -1.46 -2.16 4.34
C GLY A 100 0.01 -1.81 4.12
N PHE A 101 0.33 -0.53 4.01
CA PHE A 101 1.69 -0.05 3.76
C PHE A 101 2.10 1.02 4.76
N VAL A 102 3.37 1.05 5.13
CA VAL A 102 3.94 2.21 5.82
C VAL A 102 4.30 3.26 4.79
N SER A 103 3.60 4.38 4.82
CA SER A 103 3.68 5.45 3.83
C SER A 103 4.08 6.79 4.43
N LYS A 104 4.53 7.73 3.61
CA LYS A 104 4.84 9.09 4.06
C LYS A 104 3.57 9.86 4.45
N THR A 105 3.63 10.65 5.52
CA THR A 105 2.53 11.50 6.00
C THR A 105 2.02 12.48 4.93
N GLU A 106 2.88 12.95 4.03
CA GLU A 106 2.48 13.85 2.96
C GLU A 106 1.46 13.25 2.01
N LEU A 107 1.52 11.92 1.79
CA LEU A 107 0.56 11.22 0.93
C LEU A 107 -0.86 11.21 1.50
N LYS A 108 -1.01 11.27 2.83
CA LYS A 108 -2.31 11.42 3.48
C LYS A 108 -3.03 12.70 3.09
N LYS A 109 -2.25 13.76 2.78
CA LYS A 109 -2.77 15.08 2.43
C LYS A 109 -3.14 15.21 0.95
N VAL A 110 -2.77 14.23 0.12
CA VAL A 110 -3.16 14.23 -1.30
C VAL A 110 -4.67 13.96 -1.39
N PRO A 111 -5.44 14.90 -1.98
CA PRO A 111 -6.88 14.76 -2.08
C PRO A 111 -7.29 13.41 -2.70
N LEU A 112 -8.36 12.83 -2.18
CA LEU A 112 -8.95 11.56 -2.62
C LEU A 112 -8.04 10.32 -2.43
N LEU A 113 -6.74 10.45 -2.68
CA LEU A 113 -5.77 9.36 -2.51
C LEU A 113 -5.64 8.95 -1.02
N GLY A 114 -5.53 9.94 -0.12
CA GLY A 114 -5.38 9.68 1.31
C GLY A 114 -6.52 8.87 1.91
N PHE A 115 -7.74 9.03 1.40
CA PHE A 115 -8.90 8.23 1.81
C PHE A 115 -8.72 6.75 1.46
N TRP A 116 -8.43 6.45 0.20
CA TRP A 116 -8.19 5.08 -0.25
C TRP A 116 -7.00 4.43 0.45
N MET A 117 -5.93 5.18 0.68
CA MET A 117 -4.79 4.69 1.44
C MET A 117 -5.17 4.33 2.88
N SER A 118 -6.01 5.15 3.53
CA SER A 118 -6.52 4.85 4.88
C SER A 118 -7.42 3.62 4.88
N ASP A 119 -8.30 3.48 3.90
CA ASP A 119 -9.23 2.35 3.78
C ASP A 119 -8.52 1.01 3.58
N ILE A 120 -7.35 0.99 2.93
CA ILE A 120 -6.53 -0.21 2.79
C ILE A 120 -5.51 -0.39 3.94
N GLY A 121 -5.68 0.32 5.05
CA GLY A 121 -4.85 0.15 6.23
C GLY A 121 -3.43 0.71 6.12
N CYS A 122 -3.20 1.73 5.27
CA CYS A 122 -1.91 2.41 5.25
C CYS A 122 -1.69 3.20 6.54
N ILE A 123 -0.50 3.08 7.09
CA ILE A 123 -0.02 3.86 8.23
C ILE A 123 0.86 4.98 7.70
N PHE A 124 0.69 6.18 8.26
CA PHE A 124 1.38 7.38 7.79
C PHE A 124 2.48 7.78 8.76
N LEU A 125 3.72 7.68 8.29
CA LEU A 125 4.94 7.93 9.04
C LEU A 125 5.50 9.31 8.73
N ASP A 126 5.65 10.15 9.74
CA ASP A 126 6.50 11.34 9.68
C ASP A 126 7.94 10.93 10.02
N ARG A 127 8.80 10.92 9.03
CA ARG A 127 10.19 10.46 9.15
C ARG A 127 11.09 11.46 9.86
N MET A 128 10.66 12.70 10.00
CA MET A 128 11.41 13.76 10.67
C MET A 128 11.10 13.82 12.17
N ASN A 129 10.08 13.09 12.63
CA ASN A 129 9.66 13.10 14.03
C ASN A 129 9.73 11.69 14.63
N ILE A 130 10.70 11.47 15.52
CA ILE A 130 10.94 10.17 16.16
C ILE A 130 9.70 9.69 16.95
N LYS A 131 9.00 10.59 17.65
CA LYS A 131 7.79 10.22 18.39
C LYS A 131 6.68 9.74 17.44
N SER A 132 6.52 10.40 16.30
CA SER A 132 5.59 9.97 15.24
C SER A 132 6.00 8.63 14.66
N ALA A 133 7.30 8.38 14.45
CA ALA A 133 7.80 7.11 13.96
C ALA A 133 7.48 5.96 14.92
N VAL A 134 7.73 6.13 16.22
CA VAL A 134 7.39 5.13 17.25
C VAL A 134 5.88 4.86 17.25
N LYS A 135 5.05 5.91 17.23
CA LYS A 135 3.60 5.76 17.17
C LYS A 135 3.15 4.96 15.94
N SER A 136 3.71 5.24 14.77
CA SER A 136 3.36 4.52 13.53
C SER A 136 3.77 3.04 13.59
N ILE A 137 4.87 2.70 14.24
CA ILE A 137 5.26 1.30 14.47
C ILE A 137 4.26 0.61 15.40
N THR A 138 3.87 1.25 16.50
CA THR A 138 2.85 0.71 17.42
C THR A 138 1.51 0.50 16.69
N GLU A 139 1.08 1.47 15.89
CA GLU A 139 -0.12 1.36 15.04
C GLU A 139 -0.04 0.16 14.08
N GLY A 140 1.16 -0.12 13.53
CA GLY A 140 1.41 -1.29 12.68
C GLY A 140 1.30 -2.62 13.44
N VAL A 141 1.83 -2.69 14.64
CA VAL A 141 1.65 -3.86 15.53
C VAL A 141 0.17 -4.11 15.79
N GLU A 142 -0.58 -3.08 16.17
CA GLU A 142 -2.03 -3.17 16.40
C GLU A 142 -2.79 -3.64 15.14
N HIS A 143 -2.42 -3.14 13.95
CA HIS A 143 -3.01 -3.60 12.69
C HIS A 143 -2.78 -5.09 12.46
N ILE A 144 -1.56 -5.58 12.68
CA ILE A 144 -1.22 -7.01 12.53
C ILE A 144 -2.02 -7.83 13.55
N GLN A 145 -2.09 -7.41 14.80
CA GLN A 145 -2.86 -8.08 15.85
C GLN A 145 -4.36 -8.13 15.55
N THR A 146 -4.91 -7.15 14.81
CA THR A 146 -6.32 -7.14 14.39
C THR A 146 -6.58 -7.94 13.11
N GLY A 147 -5.58 -8.61 12.55
CA GLY A 147 -5.72 -9.46 11.38
C GLY A 147 -5.41 -8.79 10.03
N CYS A 148 -4.75 -7.62 10.03
CA CYS A 148 -4.34 -6.90 8.84
C CYS A 148 -2.85 -7.16 8.55
N SER A 149 -2.52 -7.69 7.39
CA SER A 149 -1.11 -7.81 6.97
C SER A 149 -0.54 -6.44 6.59
N MET A 150 0.76 -6.27 6.81
CA MET A 150 1.46 -5.01 6.56
C MET A 150 2.68 -5.20 5.66
N VAL A 151 3.07 -4.15 4.97
CA VAL A 151 4.32 -4.07 4.20
C VAL A 151 5.16 -2.93 4.73
N ILE A 152 6.41 -3.20 5.01
CA ILE A 152 7.40 -2.20 5.36
C ILE A 152 8.62 -2.29 4.46
N CYS A 153 9.14 -1.13 4.05
CA CYS A 153 10.42 -1.02 3.39
C CYS A 153 11.43 -0.44 4.40
N PRO A 154 12.26 -1.26 5.04
CA PRO A 154 13.10 -0.83 6.15
C PRO A 154 14.20 0.16 5.74
N GLU A 155 14.54 0.23 4.47
CA GLU A 155 15.43 1.26 3.90
C GLU A 155 14.91 2.68 4.16
N GLY A 156 13.61 2.84 4.33
CA GLY A 156 12.97 4.14 4.59
C GLY A 156 12.98 5.10 3.40
N THR A 157 13.71 4.82 2.34
CA THR A 157 13.72 5.55 1.07
C THR A 157 14.05 4.59 -0.08
N ARG A 158 13.84 5.01 -1.31
CA ARG A 158 14.19 4.19 -2.48
C ARG A 158 15.69 4.10 -2.65
N SER A 159 16.18 2.89 -2.89
CA SER A 159 17.56 2.67 -3.34
C SER A 159 17.71 3.08 -4.82
N HIS A 160 18.80 3.74 -5.12
CA HIS A 160 19.19 4.13 -6.47
C HIS A 160 20.46 3.34 -6.84
N GLY A 161 20.39 2.47 -7.84
CA GLY A 161 21.50 1.58 -8.21
C GLY A 161 21.22 0.12 -7.84
N ASP A 162 22.25 -0.70 -7.79
CA ASP A 162 22.12 -2.15 -7.61
C ASP A 162 22.15 -2.58 -6.13
N GLU A 163 22.63 -1.71 -5.25
CA GLU A 163 22.73 -1.98 -3.82
C GLU A 163 21.50 -1.49 -3.06
N MET A 164 21.12 -2.23 -2.02
CA MET A 164 20.10 -1.81 -1.06
C MET A 164 20.68 -0.75 -0.11
N ASN A 165 19.84 0.19 0.32
CA ASN A 165 20.21 1.10 1.39
C ASN A 165 20.22 0.34 2.74
N GLU A 166 20.92 0.90 3.72
CA GLU A 166 20.95 0.40 5.08
C GLU A 166 19.55 0.33 5.70
N PHE A 167 19.25 -0.77 6.38
CA PHE A 167 17.98 -0.97 7.05
C PHE A 167 17.95 -0.20 8.37
N LYS A 168 16.85 0.48 8.63
CA LYS A 168 16.61 1.17 9.89
C LYS A 168 16.14 0.17 10.94
N ASP A 169 16.92 -0.03 11.99
CA ASP A 169 16.68 -1.01 13.06
C ASP A 169 15.26 -0.94 13.66
N GLY A 170 14.72 0.28 13.80
CA GLY A 170 13.38 0.48 14.33
C GLY A 170 12.27 -0.06 13.42
N SER A 171 12.53 -0.29 12.13
CA SER A 171 11.51 -0.72 11.16
C SER A 171 11.00 -2.12 11.44
N LEU A 172 11.86 -3.02 11.92
CA LEU A 172 11.51 -4.43 12.17
C LEU A 172 10.78 -4.65 13.51
N LYS A 173 10.71 -3.63 14.38
CA LYS A 173 9.94 -3.70 15.64
C LYS A 173 8.44 -3.91 15.44
N MET A 174 7.95 -3.77 14.21
CA MET A 174 6.56 -4.10 13.87
C MET A 174 6.30 -5.61 13.82
N ALA A 175 7.34 -6.43 13.76
CA ALA A 175 7.25 -7.89 13.70
C ALA A 175 7.28 -8.57 15.10
N VAL A 176 7.45 -7.80 16.18
CA VAL A 176 7.68 -8.32 17.55
C VAL A 176 6.47 -8.09 18.44
#